data_6a2630d9ed87d84f8f0116f0dba0a54b
#
_entry.id   6a2630d9ed87d84f8f0116f0dba0a54b
#
_cell.length_a   1.000
_cell.length_b   1.000
_cell.length_c   1.000
_cell.angle_alpha   90.00
_cell.angle_beta   90.00
_cell.angle_gamma   90.00
#
_symmetry.space_group_name_H-M   'P 1'
#
loop_
_entity.id
_entity.type
_entity.pdbx_description
1 polymer ?
#
loop_
_entity_poly.entity_id
_entity_poly.type
_entity_poly.pdbx_seq_one_letter_code
_entity_poly.pdbx_strand_id
1 'polypeptide(L)'
;MLDLTPAFIFPPSPFLLDVWSNVSGTETSVRIMKIRDCPGCMRKSGKRLRRRKGLFSPNPRGCKVYDVTDFLDDHPGGSRIILKYAGKDATAEYDPIHPPDAITTHLPPEKHLGTVDPGTVLKVEVEVTDAEKQRLERVANRPPLSEILNLHDFEAIARIVMPEKAWAYYSSAAEDEITNRENHVAYHRIWWRPRILRDVTHVDWSTKILGHSSKMPLYITATALGKLGHPDGELNLTRAAAKHGIIQMIPTLASCAFDELVDAAQPGQVQFLQLYVNQDREISKKFVQHAEKRGIKALFITVDAPQLGRREKDMRQKFEAEDPAEVTANQQDGKVDRMQGAARAISSFIDPSLDWKDIPWFQSITKMPLILKGVQCWEDALQAYDAGLAGVVLSNHGGRQLDFSRSGIEVLAEVVRELGARRGLAFPNDKFQLFVDGGVRRANDVLKAVALGATAVGVGRPFLYAFSSYGFEGVDHALNILTDEFEMNMRLIGARSLSEIRPEMVDASSLRAHIVPVPGDRLFDSNYESMPHARLREMKSKI
;
A
#
# COMPACT_ATOMS: atom_id res chain seq x y z
N MET A 1 44.15 25.70 12.29
CA MET A 1 44.20 26.09 13.72
C MET A 1 42.82 26.60 14.08
N LEU A 2 41.98 25.75 14.63
CA LEU A 2 40.81 26.10 15.42
C LEU A 2 40.54 24.92 16.35
N ASP A 3 40.49 25.23 17.62
CA ASP A 3 40.51 24.36 18.78
C ASP A 3 39.31 23.42 18.84
N LEU A 4 39.61 22.15 19.15
CA LEU A 4 38.65 21.16 19.61
C LEU A 4 38.85 21.01 21.14
N THR A 5 37.90 21.56 21.91
CA THR A 5 37.78 21.27 23.34
C THR A 5 37.00 19.96 23.54
N PRO A 6 37.41 19.09 24.46
CA PRO A 6 36.81 17.78 24.66
C PRO A 6 35.51 17.86 25.47
N ALA A 7 34.52 17.11 25.04
CA ALA A 7 33.27 16.91 25.75
C ALA A 7 33.50 16.10 27.03
N PHE A 8 32.95 16.59 28.12
CA PHE A 8 32.95 15.97 29.44
C PHE A 8 32.25 14.62 29.44
N ILE A 9 32.97 13.57 29.79
CA ILE A 9 32.41 12.25 30.14
C ILE A 9 31.93 12.35 31.58
N PHE A 10 30.64 12.29 31.82
CA PHE A 10 30.07 12.06 33.15
C PHE A 10 30.00 10.54 33.40
N PRO A 11 30.40 10.07 34.60
CA PRO A 11 30.28 8.65 34.95
C PRO A 11 28.78 8.27 35.06
N PRO A 12 28.41 7.02 34.74
CA PRO A 12 27.04 6.57 34.85
C PRO A 12 26.56 6.61 36.30
N SER A 13 25.42 7.24 36.50
CA SER A 13 24.75 7.29 37.80
C SER A 13 24.40 5.86 38.27
N PRO A 14 24.63 5.50 39.55
CA PRO A 14 24.36 4.15 40.06
C PRO A 14 22.88 3.73 40.07
N PHE A 15 21.97 4.59 39.63
CA PHE A 15 20.52 4.32 39.57
C PHE A 15 20.05 3.56 38.33
N LEU A 16 20.91 3.33 37.34
CA LEU A 16 20.52 2.63 36.08
C LEU A 16 20.73 1.10 36.15
N LEU A 17 21.46 0.58 37.11
CA LEU A 17 21.77 -0.85 37.24
C LEU A 17 20.69 -1.68 37.93
N ASP A 18 19.73 -1.08 38.65
CA ASP A 18 18.66 -1.82 39.36
C ASP A 18 17.45 -2.20 38.48
N VAL A 19 17.47 -1.86 37.20
CA VAL A 19 16.34 -2.13 36.30
C VAL A 19 16.42 -3.51 35.61
N TRP A 20 17.61 -4.13 35.58
CA TRP A 20 17.87 -5.35 34.80
C TRP A 20 18.05 -6.64 35.59
N SER A 21 18.09 -6.62 36.92
CA SER A 21 18.49 -7.78 37.72
C SER A 21 17.37 -8.64 38.32
N ASN A 22 16.14 -8.61 37.82
CA ASN A 22 15.08 -9.51 38.29
C ASN A 22 14.11 -9.97 37.18
N VAL A 23 14.59 -10.83 36.31
CA VAL A 23 13.77 -11.68 35.45
C VAL A 23 14.17 -13.14 35.71
N SER A 24 13.66 -13.70 36.80
CA SER A 24 13.58 -15.14 37.01
C SER A 24 12.32 -15.42 37.80
N GLY A 25 11.36 -16.10 37.17
CA GLY A 25 10.11 -16.51 37.81
C GLY A 25 8.90 -16.37 36.91
N THR A 26 8.23 -17.44 36.72
CA THR A 26 7.08 -17.79 35.90
C THR A 26 5.82 -16.92 36.08
N GLU A 27 5.92 -15.63 36.01
CA GLU A 27 4.81 -14.71 35.79
C GLU A 27 5.28 -13.61 34.85
N THR A 28 4.68 -13.56 33.67
CA THR A 28 4.95 -12.60 32.61
C THR A 28 4.52 -11.19 33.03
N SER A 29 5.15 -10.62 34.05
CA SER A 29 4.99 -9.21 34.35
C SER A 29 6.02 -8.42 33.57
N VAL A 30 5.63 -7.91 32.41
CA VAL A 30 6.44 -6.96 31.64
C VAL A 30 6.62 -5.71 32.48
N ARG A 31 7.84 -5.50 33.01
CA ARG A 31 8.19 -4.31 33.79
C ARG A 31 8.51 -3.16 32.86
N ILE A 32 7.80 -2.07 33.01
CA ILE A 32 8.04 -0.82 32.32
C ILE A 32 8.39 0.26 33.31
N MET A 33 9.32 1.10 32.87
CA MET A 33 10.00 2.16 33.62
C MET A 33 9.10 2.84 34.65
N LYS A 34 9.54 2.91 35.90
CA LYS A 34 9.01 3.81 36.92
C LYS A 34 9.08 5.25 36.40
N ILE A 35 7.94 5.83 36.10
CA ILE A 35 7.85 7.29 35.98
C ILE A 35 7.97 7.85 37.40
N ARG A 36 9.16 7.79 38.00
CA ARG A 36 9.37 8.36 39.34
C ARG A 36 9.83 9.80 39.31
N ASP A 37 10.38 10.26 38.21
CA ASP A 37 11.06 11.54 38.16
C ASP A 37 10.73 12.42 36.95
N CYS A 38 9.45 12.40 36.50
CA CYS A 38 8.98 13.41 35.57
C CYS A 38 8.26 14.51 36.38
N PRO A 39 8.87 15.69 36.60
CA PRO A 39 8.31 16.75 37.47
C PRO A 39 6.94 17.28 37.01
N GLY A 40 6.58 17.10 35.73
CA GLY A 40 5.32 17.55 35.15
C GLY A 40 4.13 16.61 35.35
N CYS A 41 4.37 15.29 35.57
CA CYS A 41 3.29 14.31 35.74
C CYS A 41 2.77 14.18 37.18
N MET A 42 3.44 14.79 38.17
CA MET A 42 3.13 14.57 39.59
C MET A 42 2.18 15.57 40.24
N ARG A 43 1.67 16.59 39.57
CA ARG A 43 0.92 17.67 40.24
C ARG A 43 -0.58 17.64 40.15
N LYS A 44 -1.26 16.59 39.66
CA LYS A 44 -2.74 16.62 39.63
C LYS A 44 -3.50 15.42 40.16
N SER A 45 -2.89 14.40 40.73
CA SER A 45 -3.67 13.46 41.56
C SER A 45 -2.80 12.72 42.56
N GLY A 46 -3.08 12.88 43.86
CA GLY A 46 -2.41 12.21 44.96
C GLY A 46 -2.69 10.71 45.10
N LYS A 47 -2.90 10.01 43.99
CA LYS A 47 -3.02 8.55 43.94
C LYS A 47 -1.74 7.92 43.40
N ARG A 48 -1.15 6.99 44.19
CA ARG A 48 -0.03 6.16 43.76
C ARG A 48 -0.36 5.49 42.43
N LEU A 49 0.28 5.94 41.35
CA LEU A 49 0.21 5.28 40.04
C LEU A 49 0.85 3.88 40.13
N ARG A 50 0.04 2.84 39.93
CA ARG A 50 0.53 1.49 39.69
C ARG A 50 1.34 1.52 38.39
N ARG A 51 2.39 0.70 38.27
CA ARG A 51 3.26 0.58 37.09
C ARG A 51 2.42 0.35 35.83
N ARG A 52 2.39 1.32 34.93
CA ARG A 52 1.66 1.25 33.66
C ARG A 52 2.62 1.30 32.49
N LYS A 53 2.27 0.64 31.40
CA LYS A 53 3.04 0.54 30.16
C LYS A 53 2.64 1.70 29.24
N GLY A 54 3.59 2.57 28.84
CA GLY A 54 3.30 3.76 28.05
C GLY A 54 4.09 3.81 26.75
N LEU A 55 3.44 4.25 25.68
CA LEU A 55 4.03 4.54 24.38
C LEU A 55 4.05 6.07 24.17
N PHE A 56 5.07 6.57 23.45
CA PHE A 56 5.23 7.98 23.13
C PHE A 56 4.97 8.21 21.64
N SER A 57 4.25 9.26 21.31
CA SER A 57 4.10 9.77 19.94
C SER A 57 4.26 11.28 19.95
N PRO A 58 5.18 11.90 19.19
CA PRO A 58 5.31 13.35 19.14
C PRO A 58 4.18 13.97 18.30
N ASN A 59 3.69 15.07 18.81
CA ASN A 59 2.83 15.99 18.10
C ASN A 59 3.49 17.37 18.23
N PRO A 60 3.29 18.34 17.30
CA PRO A 60 3.80 19.71 17.40
C PRO A 60 3.51 20.41 18.74
N ARG A 61 2.62 19.85 19.57
CA ARG A 61 2.22 20.35 20.90
C ARG A 61 2.81 19.55 22.08
N GLY A 62 3.83 18.68 21.87
CA GLY A 62 4.48 17.87 22.90
C GLY A 62 4.26 16.36 22.73
N CYS A 63 5.21 15.55 23.24
CA CYS A 63 5.12 14.08 23.19
C CYS A 63 3.98 13.57 24.07
N LYS A 64 3.05 12.82 23.48
CA LYS A 64 1.94 12.19 24.21
C LYS A 64 2.29 10.81 24.71
N VAL A 65 1.75 10.44 25.86
CA VAL A 65 1.96 9.14 26.51
C VAL A 65 0.64 8.39 26.60
N TYR A 66 0.68 7.12 26.23
CA TYR A 66 -0.48 6.25 26.19
C TYR A 66 -0.25 4.96 26.98
N ASP A 67 -1.27 4.48 27.70
CA ASP A 67 -1.27 3.15 28.31
C ASP A 67 -1.85 2.13 27.31
N VAL A 68 -0.99 1.35 26.69
CA VAL A 68 -1.36 0.34 25.69
C VAL A 68 -1.35 -1.09 26.27
N THR A 69 -1.35 -1.21 27.60
CA THR A 69 -1.20 -2.52 28.27
C THR A 69 -2.28 -3.50 27.88
N ASP A 70 -3.54 -3.07 27.89
CA ASP A 70 -4.69 -3.93 27.60
C ASP A 70 -4.88 -4.13 26.07
N PHE A 71 -4.18 -3.37 25.24
CA PHE A 71 -4.23 -3.45 23.79
C PHE A 71 -3.10 -4.33 23.21
N LEU A 72 -2.20 -4.84 24.03
CA LEU A 72 -1.04 -5.60 23.56
C LEU A 72 -1.42 -6.85 22.75
N ASP A 73 -2.41 -7.60 23.23
CA ASP A 73 -2.84 -8.84 22.60
C ASP A 73 -3.74 -8.59 21.38
N ASP A 74 -4.44 -7.45 21.36
CA ASP A 74 -5.33 -7.03 20.27
C ASP A 74 -4.60 -6.22 19.18
N HIS A 75 -3.31 -5.88 19.39
CA HIS A 75 -2.58 -5.10 18.39
C HIS A 75 -2.30 -5.90 17.11
N PRO A 76 -2.78 -5.45 15.95
CA PRO A 76 -2.63 -6.16 14.67
C PRO A 76 -1.18 -6.47 14.28
N GLY A 77 -0.22 -5.60 14.65
CA GLY A 77 1.21 -5.80 14.46
C GLY A 77 1.86 -6.77 15.47
N GLY A 78 1.08 -7.32 16.42
CA GLY A 78 1.53 -8.15 17.53
C GLY A 78 2.09 -7.33 18.71
N SER A 79 2.06 -7.92 19.90
CA SER A 79 2.49 -7.25 21.15
C SER A 79 3.96 -6.86 21.18
N ARG A 80 4.82 -7.61 20.49
CA ARG A 80 6.27 -7.43 20.53
C ARG A 80 6.74 -6.09 20.01
N ILE A 81 6.16 -5.60 18.90
CA ILE A 81 6.55 -4.30 18.35
C ILE A 81 6.24 -3.17 19.33
N ILE A 82 5.11 -3.25 20.03
CA ILE A 82 4.77 -2.31 21.09
C ILE A 82 5.78 -2.42 22.25
N LEU A 83 6.11 -3.65 22.66
CA LEU A 83 7.03 -3.90 23.78
C LEU A 83 8.46 -3.41 23.48
N LYS A 84 8.92 -3.52 22.24
CA LYS A 84 10.23 -3.02 21.78
C LYS A 84 10.36 -1.50 21.97
N TYR A 85 9.26 -0.78 21.76
CA TYR A 85 9.22 0.68 21.90
C TYR A 85 8.56 1.16 23.20
N ALA A 86 8.18 0.25 24.10
CA ALA A 86 7.59 0.62 25.36
C ALA A 86 8.57 1.48 26.20
N GLY A 87 8.10 2.65 26.64
CA GLY A 87 8.90 3.64 27.36
C GLY A 87 9.89 4.45 26.51
N LYS A 88 9.80 4.32 25.17
CA LYS A 88 10.62 5.05 24.20
C LYS A 88 9.72 5.87 23.26
N ASP A 89 10.34 6.75 22.49
CA ASP A 89 9.69 7.42 21.38
C ASP A 89 9.49 6.41 20.23
N ALA A 90 8.24 6.14 19.89
CA ALA A 90 7.87 5.20 18.84
C ALA A 90 7.48 5.90 17.52
N THR A 91 7.58 7.21 17.42
CA THR A 91 7.03 8.00 16.32
C THR A 91 7.56 7.58 14.96
N ALA A 92 8.87 7.42 14.84
CA ALA A 92 9.51 7.07 13.57
C ALA A 92 9.03 5.72 13.01
N GLU A 93 8.59 4.81 13.89
CA GLU A 93 8.05 3.51 13.48
C GLU A 93 6.52 3.50 13.39
N TYR A 94 5.86 4.37 14.13
CA TYR A 94 4.41 4.47 14.21
C TYR A 94 3.81 5.24 13.02
N ASP A 95 4.30 6.44 12.74
CA ASP A 95 3.72 7.37 11.78
C ASP A 95 3.70 6.84 10.32
N PRO A 96 4.67 6.06 9.84
CA PRO A 96 4.63 5.50 8.49
C PRO A 96 3.55 4.42 8.29
N ILE A 97 3.07 3.81 9.39
CA ILE A 97 2.19 2.64 9.35
C ILE A 97 0.77 2.99 9.77
N HIS A 98 0.62 3.88 10.77
CA HIS A 98 -0.67 4.18 11.38
C HIS A 98 -1.20 5.54 10.94
N PRO A 99 -2.50 5.65 10.63
CA PRO A 99 -3.12 6.96 10.46
C PRO A 99 -3.06 7.75 11.77
N PRO A 100 -3.03 9.09 11.73
CA PRO A 100 -2.86 9.94 12.92
C PRO A 100 -3.95 9.77 14.00
N ASP A 101 -5.12 9.29 13.63
CA ASP A 101 -6.27 9.06 14.50
C ASP A 101 -6.36 7.62 15.03
N ALA A 102 -5.46 6.71 14.64
CA ALA A 102 -5.50 5.32 15.06
C ALA A 102 -5.51 5.15 16.59
N ILE A 103 -4.70 5.93 17.31
CA ILE A 103 -4.66 5.88 18.77
C ILE A 103 -6.00 6.34 19.37
N THR A 104 -6.58 7.42 18.87
CA THR A 104 -7.85 7.95 19.39
C THR A 104 -9.04 7.07 19.03
N THR A 105 -8.92 6.30 17.97
CA THR A 105 -9.95 5.35 17.53
C THR A 105 -9.91 4.05 18.34
N HIS A 106 -8.71 3.56 18.69
CA HIS A 106 -8.54 2.25 19.32
C HIS A 106 -8.25 2.28 20.83
N LEU A 107 -7.83 3.45 21.38
CA LEU A 107 -7.58 3.60 22.80
C LEU A 107 -8.59 4.55 23.43
N PRO A 108 -9.31 4.12 24.48
CA PRO A 108 -10.26 4.97 25.16
C PRO A 108 -9.54 6.12 25.90
N PRO A 109 -10.22 7.28 26.12
CA PRO A 109 -9.61 8.50 26.67
C PRO A 109 -8.90 8.32 28.02
N GLU A 110 -9.33 7.39 28.86
CA GLU A 110 -8.69 7.06 30.14
C GLU A 110 -7.31 6.44 30.01
N LYS A 111 -6.96 5.93 28.81
CA LYS A 111 -5.65 5.39 28.46
C LYS A 111 -4.68 6.47 27.96
N HIS A 112 -5.14 7.69 27.77
CA HIS A 112 -4.32 8.84 27.41
C HIS A 112 -3.72 9.43 28.68
N LEU A 113 -2.44 9.15 28.95
CA LEU A 113 -1.77 9.48 30.23
C LEU A 113 -1.33 10.95 30.32
N GLY A 114 -1.28 11.67 29.19
CA GLY A 114 -0.88 13.07 29.13
C GLY A 114 0.27 13.36 28.18
N THR A 115 0.97 14.47 28.39
CA THR A 115 2.13 14.90 27.61
C THR A 115 3.39 14.89 28.47
N VAL A 116 4.51 14.53 27.86
CA VAL A 116 5.83 14.63 28.48
C VAL A 116 6.46 15.96 28.07
N ASP A 117 7.17 16.59 29.01
CA ASP A 117 8.00 17.74 28.68
C ASP A 117 9.11 17.32 27.70
N PRO A 118 9.22 17.93 26.51
CA PRO A 118 10.24 17.61 25.52
C PRO A 118 11.68 17.65 26.06
N GLY A 119 11.92 18.45 27.10
CA GLY A 119 13.22 18.54 27.76
C GLY A 119 13.58 17.33 28.64
N THR A 120 12.61 16.47 28.97
CA THR A 120 12.80 15.26 29.79
C THR A 120 12.87 13.98 28.97
N VAL A 121 12.56 14.03 27.68
CA VAL A 121 12.73 12.91 26.76
C VAL A 121 14.21 12.80 26.43
N LEU A 122 14.86 11.73 26.88
CA LEU A 122 16.20 11.40 26.41
C LEU A 122 16.12 11.26 24.89
N LYS A 123 16.67 12.23 24.17
CA LYS A 123 16.91 12.08 22.72
C LYS A 123 17.91 10.93 22.59
N VAL A 124 17.40 9.76 22.26
CA VAL A 124 18.26 8.71 21.73
C VAL A 124 18.70 9.25 20.38
N GLU A 125 19.94 9.72 20.29
CA GLU A 125 20.56 9.96 18.99
C GLU A 125 20.59 8.61 18.28
N VAL A 126 19.66 8.43 17.34
CA VAL A 126 19.67 7.27 16.47
C VAL A 126 20.87 7.48 15.56
N GLU A 127 21.98 6.79 15.86
CA GLU A 127 23.12 6.78 14.95
C GLU A 127 22.62 6.34 13.57
N VAL A 128 22.75 7.26 12.61
CA VAL A 128 22.42 6.96 11.22
C VAL A 128 23.37 5.86 10.76
N THR A 129 22.84 4.69 10.45
CA THR A 129 23.63 3.55 9.98
C THR A 129 24.37 3.90 8.69
N ASP A 130 25.49 3.22 8.41
CA ASP A 130 26.23 3.48 7.17
C ASP A 130 25.39 3.14 5.93
N ALA A 131 24.51 2.16 6.01
CA ALA A 131 23.54 1.85 4.95
C ALA A 131 22.59 3.02 4.68
N GLU A 132 22.10 3.69 5.74
CA GLU A 132 21.24 4.86 5.62
C GLU A 132 21.98 6.09 5.10
N LYS A 133 23.24 6.31 5.52
CA LYS A 133 24.09 7.36 4.94
C LYS A 133 24.27 7.16 3.44
N GLN A 134 24.62 5.95 3.01
CA GLN A 134 24.74 5.60 1.58
C GLN A 134 23.42 5.77 0.84
N ARG A 135 22.30 5.44 1.47
CA ARG A 135 20.98 5.69 0.86
C ARG A 135 20.74 7.19 0.65
N LEU A 136 21.01 8.01 1.65
CA LEU A 136 20.87 9.47 1.55
C LEU A 136 21.79 10.07 0.48
N GLU A 137 22.99 9.55 0.31
CA GLU A 137 23.87 9.93 -0.80
C GLU A 137 23.27 9.57 -2.16
N ARG A 138 22.66 8.38 -2.30
CA ARG A 138 21.95 8.01 -3.55
C ARG A 138 20.73 8.91 -3.79
N VAL A 139 19.99 9.30 -2.74
CA VAL A 139 18.89 10.26 -2.84
C VAL A 139 19.39 11.61 -3.33
N ALA A 140 20.52 12.11 -2.80
CA ALA A 140 21.10 13.39 -3.19
C ALA A 140 21.62 13.38 -4.64
N ASN A 141 22.14 12.24 -5.10
CA ASN A 141 22.74 12.07 -6.42
C ASN A 141 21.80 11.41 -7.45
N ARG A 142 20.48 11.32 -7.16
CA ARG A 142 19.53 10.78 -8.13
C ARG A 142 19.43 11.64 -9.38
N PRO A 143 19.15 11.06 -10.57
CA PRO A 143 18.96 11.82 -11.80
C PRO A 143 17.89 12.92 -11.65
N PRO A 144 18.00 14.04 -12.35
CA PRO A 144 16.94 15.04 -12.40
C PRO A 144 15.70 14.49 -13.11
N LEU A 145 14.51 15.01 -12.79
CA LEU A 145 13.24 14.56 -13.40
C LEU A 145 13.23 14.62 -14.93
N SER A 146 13.98 15.57 -15.53
CA SER A 146 14.11 15.69 -16.98
C SER A 146 14.74 14.49 -17.68
N GLU A 147 15.44 13.62 -16.96
CA GLU A 147 16.02 12.39 -17.48
C GLU A 147 15.08 11.18 -17.34
N ILE A 148 13.98 11.34 -16.63
CA ILE A 148 12.97 10.30 -16.43
C ILE A 148 12.00 10.34 -17.62
N LEU A 149 12.03 9.33 -18.46
CA LEU A 149 11.29 9.30 -19.72
C LEU A 149 10.08 8.35 -19.69
N ASN A 150 9.95 7.53 -18.67
CA ASN A 150 8.87 6.55 -18.57
C ASN A 150 8.67 6.06 -17.12
N LEU A 151 7.60 5.27 -16.90
CA LEU A 151 7.28 4.76 -15.56
C LEU A 151 8.25 3.67 -15.07
N HIS A 152 8.99 3.00 -15.94
CA HIS A 152 10.03 2.04 -15.54
C HIS A 152 11.25 2.76 -14.94
N ASP A 153 11.56 3.96 -15.40
CA ASP A 153 12.66 4.75 -14.85
C ASP A 153 12.39 5.12 -13.39
N PHE A 154 11.13 5.48 -13.06
CA PHE A 154 10.73 5.68 -11.66
C PHE A 154 10.92 4.43 -10.81
N GLU A 155 10.59 3.25 -11.33
CA GLU A 155 10.81 1.98 -10.63
C GLU A 155 12.31 1.72 -10.38
N ALA A 156 13.15 1.97 -11.39
CA ALA A 156 14.60 1.83 -11.28
C ALA A 156 15.20 2.77 -10.23
N ILE A 157 14.78 4.04 -10.22
CA ILE A 157 15.24 5.01 -9.22
C ILE A 157 14.71 4.65 -7.83
N ALA A 158 13.42 4.34 -7.70
CA ALA A 158 12.83 3.96 -6.43
C ALA A 158 13.57 2.80 -5.77
N ARG A 159 13.99 1.81 -6.55
CA ARG A 159 14.76 0.66 -6.07
C ARG A 159 16.06 1.05 -5.36
N ILE A 160 16.71 2.13 -5.76
CA ILE A 160 17.99 2.57 -5.20
C ILE A 160 17.89 3.66 -4.13
N VAL A 161 16.80 4.45 -4.12
CA VAL A 161 16.63 5.58 -3.20
C VAL A 161 15.68 5.31 -2.04
N MET A 162 14.76 4.36 -2.18
CA MET A 162 13.81 4.03 -1.12
C MET A 162 14.48 3.34 0.07
N PRO A 163 13.93 3.52 1.30
CA PRO A 163 14.25 2.62 2.40
C PRO A 163 13.99 1.17 2.00
N GLU A 164 14.87 0.25 2.38
CA GLU A 164 14.78 -1.16 1.98
C GLU A 164 13.45 -1.80 2.39
N LYS A 165 12.97 -1.50 3.60
CA LYS A 165 11.66 -1.94 4.12
C LYS A 165 10.50 -1.46 3.24
N ALA A 166 10.53 -0.20 2.80
CA ALA A 166 9.51 0.36 1.90
C ALA A 166 9.55 -0.30 0.53
N TRP A 167 10.76 -0.47 -0.04
CA TRP A 167 10.94 -1.17 -1.30
C TRP A 167 10.43 -2.61 -1.24
N ALA A 168 10.80 -3.36 -0.19
CA ALA A 168 10.36 -4.74 0.01
C ALA A 168 8.83 -4.84 0.07
N TYR A 169 8.17 -3.95 0.80
CA TYR A 169 6.72 -3.91 0.90
C TYR A 169 6.04 -3.56 -0.44
N TYR A 170 6.49 -2.51 -1.14
CA TYR A 170 5.83 -2.05 -2.37
C TYR A 170 6.10 -2.98 -3.56
N SER A 171 7.34 -3.46 -3.72
CA SER A 171 7.73 -4.27 -4.86
C SER A 171 7.30 -5.74 -4.75
N SER A 172 7.02 -6.23 -3.53
CA SER A 172 6.67 -7.63 -3.30
C SER A 172 5.35 -8.03 -3.96
N ALA A 173 5.31 -9.27 -4.40
CA ALA A 173 4.11 -9.99 -4.77
C ALA A 173 4.07 -11.33 -4.03
N ALA A 174 3.06 -12.16 -4.32
CA ALA A 174 2.90 -13.43 -3.63
C ALA A 174 3.82 -14.52 -4.22
N GLU A 175 4.32 -15.38 -3.36
CA GLU A 175 5.06 -16.61 -3.67
C GLU A 175 6.18 -16.39 -4.70
N ASP A 176 6.12 -17.00 -5.88
CA ASP A 176 7.12 -16.90 -6.96
C ASP A 176 6.97 -15.64 -7.82
N GLU A 177 5.97 -14.78 -7.50
CA GLU A 177 5.67 -13.53 -8.20
C GLU A 177 5.34 -13.70 -9.69
N ILE A 178 4.86 -14.89 -10.11
CA ILE A 178 4.48 -15.20 -11.49
C ILE A 178 3.36 -14.28 -11.95
N THR A 179 2.29 -14.16 -11.17
CA THR A 179 1.15 -13.27 -11.47
C THR A 179 1.58 -11.82 -11.60
N ASN A 180 2.52 -11.34 -10.78
CA ASN A 180 3.02 -9.98 -10.88
C ASN A 180 3.70 -9.72 -12.23
N ARG A 181 4.51 -10.66 -12.71
CA ARG A 181 5.15 -10.58 -14.03
C ARG A 181 4.13 -10.71 -15.14
N GLU A 182 3.21 -11.67 -15.02
CA GLU A 182 2.14 -11.92 -16.00
C GLU A 182 1.24 -10.70 -16.18
N ASN A 183 0.91 -9.98 -15.13
CA ASN A 183 0.14 -8.74 -15.21
C ASN A 183 0.73 -7.74 -16.22
N HIS A 184 2.05 -7.64 -16.30
CA HIS A 184 2.72 -6.75 -17.26
C HIS A 184 2.90 -7.41 -18.62
N VAL A 185 3.37 -8.66 -18.66
CA VAL A 185 3.66 -9.39 -19.90
C VAL A 185 2.39 -9.62 -20.73
N ALA A 186 1.22 -9.74 -20.10
CA ALA A 186 -0.05 -9.88 -20.81
C ALA A 186 -0.32 -8.75 -21.81
N TYR A 187 0.03 -7.51 -21.45
CA TYR A 187 -0.10 -6.38 -22.39
C TYR A 187 0.81 -6.51 -23.61
N HIS A 188 1.95 -7.20 -23.52
CA HIS A 188 2.87 -7.43 -24.65
C HIS A 188 2.29 -8.41 -25.67
N ARG A 189 1.30 -9.21 -25.31
CA ARG A 189 0.61 -10.16 -26.21
C ARG A 189 -0.60 -9.56 -26.94
N ILE A 190 -0.82 -8.24 -26.78
CA ILE A 190 -1.85 -7.50 -27.47
C ILE A 190 -1.16 -6.56 -28.47
N TRP A 191 -1.48 -6.72 -29.76
CA TRP A 191 -0.86 -5.99 -30.84
C TRP A 191 -1.84 -5.03 -31.49
N TRP A 192 -1.37 -3.82 -31.85
CA TRP A 192 -2.20 -2.88 -32.56
C TRP A 192 -2.40 -3.25 -34.02
N ARG A 193 -3.57 -2.90 -34.57
CA ARG A 193 -3.94 -2.87 -35.97
C ARG A 193 -4.29 -1.43 -36.36
N PRO A 194 -3.29 -0.55 -36.55
CA PRO A 194 -3.51 0.88 -36.75
C PRO A 194 -4.33 1.18 -37.99
N ARG A 195 -5.08 2.29 -37.93
CA ARG A 195 -5.81 2.82 -39.09
C ARG A 195 -5.07 4.04 -39.63
N ILE A 196 -4.79 4.04 -40.92
CA ILE A 196 -4.05 5.11 -41.60
C ILE A 196 -5.01 6.07 -42.31
N LEU A 197 -4.48 7.22 -42.75
CA LEU A 197 -5.19 8.27 -43.48
C LEU A 197 -6.43 8.79 -42.71
N ARG A 198 -6.28 8.93 -41.39
CA ARG A 198 -7.28 9.56 -40.50
C ARG A 198 -6.77 10.96 -40.10
N ASP A 199 -7.65 11.94 -40.13
CA ASP A 199 -7.33 13.24 -39.54
C ASP A 199 -7.29 13.12 -38.01
N VAL A 200 -6.10 13.17 -37.44
CA VAL A 200 -5.81 13.08 -36.01
C VAL A 200 -5.15 14.38 -35.50
N THR A 201 -5.42 15.50 -36.16
CA THR A 201 -4.96 16.84 -35.74
C THR A 201 -5.36 17.11 -34.29
N HIS A 202 -6.60 16.74 -33.95
CA HIS A 202 -7.14 16.84 -32.59
C HIS A 202 -7.51 15.45 -32.07
N VAL A 203 -6.99 15.12 -30.90
CA VAL A 203 -7.29 13.86 -30.18
C VAL A 203 -7.77 14.17 -28.77
N ASP A 204 -8.76 13.42 -28.29
CA ASP A 204 -9.34 13.53 -26.96
C ASP A 204 -9.40 12.16 -26.29
N TRP A 205 -8.70 12.01 -25.18
CA TRP A 205 -8.69 10.80 -24.34
C TRP A 205 -9.43 10.99 -23.03
N SER A 206 -10.23 12.04 -22.90
CA SER A 206 -11.10 12.22 -21.75
C SER A 206 -12.22 11.17 -21.71
N THR A 207 -12.71 10.87 -20.50
CA THR A 207 -13.77 9.89 -20.29
C THR A 207 -14.66 10.26 -19.10
N LYS A 208 -15.70 9.44 -18.88
CA LYS A 208 -16.48 9.46 -17.64
C LYS A 208 -16.31 8.14 -16.89
N ILE A 209 -16.03 8.24 -15.59
CA ILE A 209 -15.90 7.11 -14.69
C ILE A 209 -17.02 7.22 -13.65
N LEU A 210 -17.95 6.27 -13.62
CA LEU A 210 -19.15 6.30 -12.78
C LEU A 210 -19.92 7.64 -12.86
N GLY A 211 -20.04 8.18 -14.09
CA GLY A 211 -20.70 9.45 -14.35
C GLY A 211 -19.85 10.70 -14.11
N HIS A 212 -18.67 10.59 -13.53
CA HIS A 212 -17.77 11.69 -13.23
C HIS A 212 -16.71 11.88 -14.32
N SER A 213 -16.47 13.11 -14.74
CA SER A 213 -15.48 13.43 -15.75
C SER A 213 -14.06 13.14 -15.28
N SER A 214 -13.25 12.55 -16.13
CA SER A 214 -11.82 12.34 -15.96
C SER A 214 -11.08 12.73 -17.23
N LYS A 215 -9.97 13.42 -17.10
CA LYS A 215 -9.15 13.82 -18.26
C LYS A 215 -8.40 12.65 -18.90
N MET A 216 -8.36 11.51 -18.24
CA MET A 216 -7.70 10.29 -18.74
C MET A 216 -8.55 9.06 -18.40
N PRO A 217 -8.52 7.98 -19.21
CA PRO A 217 -9.19 6.72 -18.90
C PRO A 217 -8.37 5.90 -17.89
N LEU A 218 -7.85 6.58 -16.87
CA LEU A 218 -7.13 5.98 -15.76
C LEU A 218 -7.49 6.66 -14.44
N TYR A 219 -7.27 5.98 -13.36
CA TYR A 219 -7.39 6.50 -12.00
C TYR A 219 -6.22 6.02 -11.14
N ILE A 220 -5.89 6.79 -10.11
CA ILE A 220 -4.93 6.35 -9.10
C ILE A 220 -5.63 5.32 -8.22
N THR A 221 -5.25 4.04 -8.34
CA THR A 221 -5.86 2.98 -7.54
C THR A 221 -5.37 3.03 -6.09
N ALA A 222 -6.15 2.45 -5.17
CA ALA A 222 -5.82 2.43 -3.75
C ALA A 222 -4.49 1.71 -3.49
N THR A 223 -3.56 2.43 -2.88
CA THR A 223 -2.26 1.90 -2.44
C THR A 223 -2.01 2.36 -1.00
N ALA A 224 -1.81 1.41 -0.10
CA ALA A 224 -1.68 1.67 1.33
C ALA A 224 -0.25 2.06 1.74
N LEU A 225 -0.14 2.65 2.93
CA LEU A 225 1.11 2.95 3.62
C LEU A 225 2.06 3.87 2.84
N GLY A 226 1.52 4.96 2.27
CA GLY A 226 2.28 5.90 1.46
C GLY A 226 3.46 6.55 2.19
N LYS A 227 3.36 6.76 3.51
CA LYS A 227 4.44 7.34 4.32
C LYS A 227 5.65 6.43 4.49
N LEU A 228 5.58 5.14 4.15
CA LEU A 228 6.78 4.31 4.04
C LEU A 228 7.74 4.81 2.95
N GLY A 229 7.21 5.39 1.87
CA GLY A 229 8.00 5.88 0.73
C GLY A 229 8.31 7.37 0.78
N HIS A 230 7.42 8.18 1.37
CA HIS A 230 7.58 9.64 1.42
C HIS A 230 6.80 10.23 2.60
N PRO A 231 7.32 11.26 3.30
CA PRO A 231 6.65 11.84 4.48
C PRO A 231 5.21 12.33 4.22
N ASP A 232 4.93 12.90 3.05
CA ASP A 232 3.59 13.35 2.66
C ASP A 232 2.66 12.19 2.24
N GLY A 233 3.19 10.97 2.08
CA GLY A 233 2.40 9.79 1.77
C GLY A 233 1.42 9.98 0.62
N GLU A 234 0.16 9.60 0.86
CA GLU A 234 -0.94 9.65 -0.11
C GLU A 234 -1.36 11.08 -0.51
N LEU A 235 -0.97 12.13 0.24
CA LEU A 235 -1.23 13.52 -0.14
C LEU A 235 -0.59 13.90 -1.48
N ASN A 236 0.58 13.31 -1.80
CA ASN A 236 1.20 13.51 -3.12
C ASN A 236 0.25 13.07 -4.25
N LEU A 237 -0.46 11.96 -4.04
CA LEU A 237 -1.43 11.42 -5.00
C LEU A 237 -2.68 12.31 -5.10
N THR A 238 -3.19 12.81 -3.97
CA THR A 238 -4.36 13.71 -3.93
C THR A 238 -4.08 14.98 -4.73
N ARG A 239 -2.92 15.63 -4.48
CA ARG A 239 -2.51 16.86 -5.17
C ARG A 239 -2.29 16.64 -6.67
N ALA A 240 -1.64 15.54 -7.05
CA ALA A 240 -1.39 15.23 -8.46
C ALA A 240 -2.68 14.88 -9.21
N ALA A 241 -3.57 14.10 -8.61
CA ALA A 241 -4.88 13.80 -9.19
C ALA A 241 -5.69 15.07 -9.46
N ALA A 242 -5.68 16.02 -8.52
CA ALA A 242 -6.33 17.32 -8.70
C ALA A 242 -5.77 18.09 -9.90
N LYS A 243 -4.45 18.22 -9.97
CA LYS A 243 -3.76 18.96 -11.03
C LYS A 243 -4.07 18.40 -12.43
N HIS A 244 -4.10 17.08 -12.56
CA HIS A 244 -4.33 16.39 -13.83
C HIS A 244 -5.81 16.10 -14.12
N GLY A 245 -6.72 16.45 -13.22
CA GLY A 245 -8.17 16.22 -13.40
C GLY A 245 -8.53 14.74 -13.53
N ILE A 246 -7.84 13.87 -12.80
CA ILE A 246 -8.09 12.43 -12.71
C ILE A 246 -8.61 12.04 -11.34
N ILE A 247 -9.16 10.84 -11.23
CA ILE A 247 -9.76 10.33 -10.00
C ILE A 247 -8.71 9.64 -9.14
N GLN A 248 -8.75 9.89 -7.83
CA GLN A 248 -8.00 9.13 -6.83
C GLN A 248 -8.93 8.19 -6.08
N MET A 249 -8.49 6.95 -5.89
CA MET A 249 -9.12 6.01 -4.96
C MET A 249 -8.33 6.00 -3.65
N ILE A 250 -8.97 6.45 -2.57
CA ILE A 250 -8.38 6.46 -1.22
C ILE A 250 -8.41 5.03 -0.66
N PRO A 251 -7.28 4.49 -0.14
CA PRO A 251 -7.26 3.19 0.51
C PRO A 251 -7.80 3.26 1.94
N THR A 252 -8.42 2.18 2.41
CA THR A 252 -8.79 2.01 3.85
C THR A 252 -7.58 2.20 4.76
N LEU A 253 -6.41 1.77 4.32
CA LEU A 253 -5.17 1.76 5.11
C LEU A 253 -4.18 2.81 4.61
N ALA A 254 -4.66 4.02 4.38
CA ALA A 254 -3.78 5.16 4.15
C ALA A 254 -2.95 5.46 5.41
N SER A 255 -1.69 5.88 5.23
CA SER A 255 -0.89 6.42 6.34
C SER A 255 -1.27 7.87 6.69
N CYS A 256 -1.92 8.57 5.77
CA CYS A 256 -2.56 9.86 6.04
C CYS A 256 -3.98 9.62 6.58
N ALA A 257 -4.47 10.49 7.45
CA ALA A 257 -5.86 10.39 7.90
C ALA A 257 -6.83 10.54 6.71
N PHE A 258 -7.94 9.82 6.75
CA PHE A 258 -8.96 9.90 5.70
C PHE A 258 -9.43 11.35 5.48
N ASP A 259 -9.76 12.05 6.57
CA ASP A 259 -10.21 13.45 6.50
C ASP A 259 -9.12 14.39 5.98
N GLU A 260 -7.85 14.16 6.30
CA GLU A 260 -6.71 14.91 5.78
C GLU A 260 -6.62 14.80 4.24
N LEU A 261 -6.86 13.59 3.70
CA LEU A 261 -6.86 13.36 2.25
C LEU A 261 -8.05 14.03 1.55
N VAL A 262 -9.21 14.03 2.20
CA VAL A 262 -10.40 14.69 1.67
C VAL A 262 -10.28 16.22 1.76
N ASP A 263 -9.74 16.74 2.86
CA ASP A 263 -9.52 18.18 3.04
C ASP A 263 -8.45 18.74 2.09
N ALA A 264 -7.47 17.93 1.69
CA ALA A 264 -6.46 18.29 0.71
C ALA A 264 -6.98 18.31 -0.74
N ALA A 265 -8.17 17.77 -0.98
CA ALA A 265 -8.77 17.76 -2.31
C ALA A 265 -9.17 19.17 -2.76
N GLN A 266 -8.97 19.44 -4.05
CA GLN A 266 -9.39 20.70 -4.66
C GLN A 266 -10.91 20.72 -4.93
N PRO A 267 -11.55 21.90 -4.96
CA PRO A 267 -12.97 22.00 -5.28
C PRO A 267 -13.31 21.30 -6.60
N GLY A 268 -14.29 20.40 -6.55
CA GLY A 268 -14.72 19.61 -7.71
C GLY A 268 -13.88 18.36 -8.00
N GLN A 269 -12.83 18.10 -7.24
CA GLN A 269 -12.05 16.86 -7.36
C GLN A 269 -12.91 15.66 -6.94
N VAL A 270 -12.84 14.61 -7.75
CA VAL A 270 -13.55 13.35 -7.49
C VAL A 270 -12.62 12.36 -6.80
N GLN A 271 -13.09 11.80 -5.69
CA GLN A 271 -12.39 10.75 -4.97
C GLN A 271 -13.34 9.55 -4.76
N PHE A 272 -12.77 8.34 -4.84
CA PHE A 272 -13.42 7.08 -4.51
C PHE A 272 -12.82 6.49 -3.23
N LEU A 273 -13.53 5.59 -2.59
CA LEU A 273 -13.04 4.84 -1.42
C LEU A 273 -12.86 3.36 -1.77
N GLN A 274 -11.69 2.81 -1.48
CA GLN A 274 -11.49 1.36 -1.39
C GLN A 274 -11.71 0.92 0.06
N LEU A 275 -12.54 -0.12 0.23
CA LEU A 275 -12.87 -0.69 1.54
C LEU A 275 -12.32 -2.10 1.68
N TYR A 276 -11.57 -2.34 2.76
CA TYR A 276 -11.47 -3.65 3.38
C TYR A 276 -12.56 -3.75 4.44
N VAL A 277 -13.38 -4.78 4.35
CA VAL A 277 -14.51 -4.97 5.26
C VAL A 277 -13.99 -5.48 6.59
N ASN A 278 -14.34 -4.79 7.68
CA ASN A 278 -13.97 -5.19 9.03
C ASN A 278 -14.90 -6.31 9.51
N GLN A 279 -14.36 -7.25 10.32
CA GLN A 279 -15.16 -8.27 11.00
C GLN A 279 -16.28 -7.65 11.85
N ASP A 280 -16.00 -6.51 12.51
CA ASP A 280 -17.05 -5.66 13.07
C ASP A 280 -17.69 -4.80 11.97
N ARG A 281 -18.89 -5.20 11.55
CA ARG A 281 -19.67 -4.52 10.51
C ARG A 281 -20.02 -3.06 10.84
N GLU A 282 -20.16 -2.72 12.12
CA GLU A 282 -20.48 -1.35 12.53
C GLU A 282 -19.31 -0.39 12.31
N ILE A 283 -18.06 -0.87 12.41
CA ILE A 283 -16.87 -0.08 12.03
C ILE A 283 -16.93 0.24 10.54
N SER A 284 -17.13 -0.77 9.69
CA SER A 284 -17.24 -0.58 8.24
C SER A 284 -18.38 0.35 7.88
N LYS A 285 -19.56 0.19 8.49
CA LYS A 285 -20.73 1.04 8.25
C LYS A 285 -20.47 2.51 8.61
N LYS A 286 -19.92 2.77 9.79
CA LYS A 286 -19.57 4.14 10.23
C LYS A 286 -18.59 4.79 9.27
N PHE A 287 -17.56 4.06 8.84
CA PHE A 287 -16.57 4.58 7.92
C PHE A 287 -17.16 4.89 6.54
N VAL A 288 -17.97 3.98 5.98
CA VAL A 288 -18.65 4.19 4.68
C VAL A 288 -19.57 5.40 4.72
N GLN A 289 -20.39 5.51 5.78
CA GLN A 289 -21.31 6.65 5.96
C GLN A 289 -20.57 7.98 6.19
N HIS A 290 -19.45 7.96 6.92
CA HIS A 290 -18.58 9.10 7.04
C HIS A 290 -18.00 9.53 5.69
N ALA A 291 -17.47 8.58 4.93
CA ALA A 291 -16.92 8.85 3.60
C ALA A 291 -17.96 9.43 2.63
N GLU A 292 -19.18 8.88 2.61
CA GLU A 292 -20.28 9.43 1.82
C GLU A 292 -20.63 10.85 2.21
N LYS A 293 -20.73 11.12 3.53
CA LYS A 293 -20.97 12.46 4.08
C LYS A 293 -19.86 13.44 3.71
N ARG A 294 -18.62 12.98 3.63
CA ARG A 294 -17.44 13.77 3.22
C ARG A 294 -17.35 13.98 1.71
N GLY A 295 -18.26 13.40 0.92
CA GLY A 295 -18.39 13.65 -0.51
C GLY A 295 -17.69 12.66 -1.42
N ILE A 296 -17.24 11.52 -0.90
CA ILE A 296 -16.77 10.39 -1.71
C ILE A 296 -17.88 9.95 -2.69
N LYS A 297 -17.50 9.59 -3.92
CA LYS A 297 -18.43 9.37 -5.03
C LYS A 297 -18.71 7.91 -5.34
N ALA A 298 -17.89 6.98 -4.89
CA ALA A 298 -18.10 5.54 -5.12
C ALA A 298 -17.37 4.70 -4.07
N LEU A 299 -17.91 3.52 -3.79
CA LEU A 299 -17.35 2.54 -2.85
C LEU A 299 -16.86 1.30 -3.60
N PHE A 300 -15.56 1.03 -3.48
CA PHE A 300 -14.90 -0.14 -4.04
C PHE A 300 -14.62 -1.15 -2.94
N ILE A 301 -15.41 -2.22 -2.90
CA ILE A 301 -15.31 -3.29 -1.88
C ILE A 301 -14.28 -4.30 -2.35
N THR A 302 -13.22 -4.49 -1.57
CA THR A 302 -12.16 -5.46 -1.89
C THR A 302 -12.58 -6.86 -1.47
N VAL A 303 -12.65 -7.78 -2.43
CA VAL A 303 -13.14 -9.14 -2.25
C VAL A 303 -12.09 -10.23 -2.51
N ASP A 304 -10.90 -9.86 -2.94
CA ASP A 304 -9.79 -10.78 -3.23
C ASP A 304 -8.81 -10.94 -2.04
N ALA A 305 -9.18 -10.46 -0.85
CA ALA A 305 -8.30 -10.44 0.31
C ALA A 305 -8.93 -11.01 1.59
N PRO A 306 -9.54 -12.21 1.57
CA PRO A 306 -10.00 -12.87 2.80
C PRO A 306 -8.82 -13.21 3.72
N GLN A 307 -7.64 -13.32 3.14
CA GLN A 307 -6.34 -13.46 3.78
C GLN A 307 -5.28 -12.84 2.86
N LEU A 308 -4.18 -12.35 3.42
CA LEU A 308 -3.09 -11.83 2.61
C LEU A 308 -2.25 -12.95 2.00
N GLY A 309 -1.87 -12.77 0.73
CA GLY A 309 -0.93 -13.64 0.05
C GLY A 309 0.46 -13.59 0.69
N ARG A 310 1.24 -14.65 0.49
CA ARG A 310 2.57 -14.82 1.07
C ARG A 310 3.60 -13.94 0.34
N ARG A 311 3.98 -12.81 0.93
CA ARG A 311 4.90 -11.81 0.34
C ARG A 311 6.29 -11.95 0.95
N GLU A 312 7.08 -12.87 0.43
CA GLU A 312 8.34 -13.29 1.05
C GLU A 312 9.38 -12.17 1.14
N LYS A 313 9.46 -11.26 0.16
CA LYS A 313 10.34 -10.08 0.23
C LYS A 313 10.04 -9.21 1.44
N ASP A 314 8.76 -8.93 1.69
CA ASP A 314 8.29 -8.16 2.85
C ASP A 314 8.53 -8.92 4.16
N MET A 315 8.28 -10.23 4.15
CA MET A 315 8.49 -11.10 5.31
C MET A 315 9.97 -11.19 5.73
N ARG A 316 10.90 -11.17 4.78
CA ARG A 316 12.36 -11.24 5.07
C ARG A 316 12.89 -10.03 5.80
N GLN A 317 12.33 -8.84 5.55
CA GLN A 317 12.74 -7.60 6.24
C GLN A 317 12.55 -7.67 7.76
N LYS A 318 11.77 -8.59 8.25
CA LYS A 318 11.59 -8.79 9.68
C LYS A 318 12.72 -9.61 10.31
N PHE A 319 13.23 -10.61 9.61
CA PHE A 319 14.31 -11.46 10.13
C PHE A 319 15.63 -10.71 10.27
N GLU A 320 15.83 -9.63 9.51
CA GLU A 320 17.02 -8.79 9.62
C GLU A 320 16.99 -7.85 10.85
N ALA A 321 15.79 -7.60 11.38
CA ALA A 321 15.59 -6.73 12.53
C ALA A 321 15.57 -7.49 13.89
N GLU A 322 15.60 -8.81 13.88
CA GLU A 322 15.56 -9.65 15.09
C GLU A 322 16.94 -10.22 15.42
N ASP A 323 17.35 -10.17 16.71
CA ASP A 323 18.57 -10.83 17.17
C ASP A 323 18.45 -12.35 16.92
N PRO A 324 19.44 -13.00 16.26
CA PRO A 324 19.43 -14.44 16.01
C PRO A 324 19.23 -15.29 17.28
N ALA A 325 19.62 -14.80 18.46
CA ALA A 325 19.41 -15.47 19.74
C ALA A 325 17.92 -15.46 20.17
N GLU A 326 17.18 -14.39 19.87
CA GLU A 326 15.75 -14.29 20.17
C GLU A 326 14.90 -15.14 19.22
N VAL A 327 15.31 -15.28 17.97
CA VAL A 327 14.65 -16.15 16.98
C VAL A 327 14.70 -17.61 17.41
N THR A 328 15.84 -18.06 17.97
CA THR A 328 16.04 -19.45 18.42
C THR A 328 15.22 -19.76 19.68
N ALA A 329 15.09 -18.83 20.62
CA ALA A 329 14.28 -19.02 21.83
C ALA A 329 12.77 -19.18 21.53
N ASN A 330 12.29 -18.59 20.46
CA ASN A 330 10.87 -18.63 20.05
C ASN A 330 10.46 -19.89 19.27
N GLN A 331 11.42 -20.65 18.75
CA GLN A 331 11.15 -21.93 18.09
C GLN A 331 10.77 -23.05 19.08
N GLN A 332 11.02 -22.86 20.37
CA GLN A 332 10.70 -23.87 21.41
C GLN A 332 9.21 -23.94 21.75
N ASP A 333 8.43 -22.88 21.50
CA ASP A 333 6.98 -22.86 21.80
C ASP A 333 6.07 -23.35 20.65
N GLY A 334 6.62 -23.87 19.55
CA GLY A 334 5.85 -24.52 18.47
C GLY A 334 4.92 -23.60 17.67
N LYS A 335 4.81 -22.32 18.01
CA LYS A 335 4.01 -21.32 17.30
C LYS A 335 4.92 -20.42 16.45
N VAL A 336 5.31 -20.91 15.28
CA VAL A 336 5.91 -20.04 14.27
C VAL A 336 4.82 -19.12 13.73
N ASP A 337 4.87 -17.84 14.13
CA ASP A 337 3.99 -16.83 13.57
C ASP A 337 4.42 -16.51 12.12
N ARG A 338 3.76 -17.19 11.17
CA ARG A 338 4.10 -17.18 9.74
C ARG A 338 3.66 -15.93 8.99
N MET A 339 2.96 -15.00 9.66
CA MET A 339 2.42 -13.80 9.02
C MET A 339 3.04 -12.53 9.61
N GLN A 340 4.25 -12.22 9.25
CA GLN A 340 4.96 -11.10 9.82
C GLN A 340 5.46 -10.14 8.73
N GLY A 341 5.28 -8.84 8.96
CA GLY A 341 5.58 -7.72 8.06
C GLY A 341 4.53 -6.63 8.21
N ALA A 342 4.66 -5.53 7.45
CA ALA A 342 3.65 -4.46 7.39
C ALA A 342 2.27 -5.01 6.97
N ALA A 343 2.26 -6.12 6.21
CA ALA A 343 1.08 -6.84 5.78
C ALA A 343 0.22 -7.40 6.93
N ARG A 344 0.80 -7.72 8.09
CA ARG A 344 0.05 -8.33 9.21
C ARG A 344 -0.98 -7.39 9.82
N ALA A 345 -0.65 -6.11 9.95
CA ALA A 345 -1.59 -5.10 10.44
C ALA A 345 -2.87 -5.03 9.58
N ILE A 346 -2.75 -5.43 8.31
CA ILE A 346 -3.85 -5.42 7.34
C ILE A 346 -4.75 -6.65 7.50
N SER A 347 -4.21 -7.82 7.84
CA SER A 347 -4.97 -9.08 7.78
C SER A 347 -5.86 -9.33 8.98
N SER A 348 -5.55 -8.75 10.15
CA SER A 348 -6.21 -9.14 11.40
C SER A 348 -7.65 -8.64 11.54
N PHE A 349 -8.02 -7.56 10.84
CA PHE A 349 -9.38 -7.01 10.92
C PHE A 349 -10.24 -7.31 9.68
N ILE A 350 -9.65 -7.80 8.58
CA ILE A 350 -10.41 -8.13 7.37
C ILE A 350 -11.30 -9.32 7.66
N ASP A 351 -12.56 -9.21 7.26
CA ASP A 351 -13.53 -10.27 7.43
C ASP A 351 -13.36 -11.36 6.36
N PRO A 352 -12.92 -12.58 6.74
CA PRO A 352 -12.82 -13.70 5.82
C PRO A 352 -14.17 -14.35 5.50
N SER A 353 -15.24 -13.99 6.23
CA SER A 353 -16.58 -14.54 6.05
C SER A 353 -17.45 -13.75 5.06
N LEU A 354 -16.90 -12.65 4.48
CA LEU A 354 -17.60 -11.83 3.49
C LEU A 354 -18.09 -12.69 2.32
N ASP A 355 -19.40 -12.66 2.06
CA ASP A 355 -20.02 -13.42 0.96
C ASP A 355 -21.04 -12.58 0.16
N TRP A 356 -21.63 -13.16 -0.89
CA TRP A 356 -22.61 -12.51 -1.74
C TRP A 356 -23.89 -12.07 -1.01
N LYS A 357 -24.21 -12.66 0.14
CA LYS A 357 -25.35 -12.29 0.97
C LYS A 357 -25.15 -10.96 1.69
N ASP A 358 -23.92 -10.48 1.77
CA ASP A 358 -23.61 -9.18 2.34
C ASP A 358 -23.92 -8.01 1.37
N ILE A 359 -24.07 -8.26 0.08
CA ILE A 359 -24.32 -7.20 -0.91
C ILE A 359 -25.56 -6.34 -0.59
N PRO A 360 -26.72 -6.91 -0.23
CA PRO A 360 -27.89 -6.11 0.19
C PRO A 360 -27.61 -5.24 1.41
N TRP A 361 -26.76 -5.70 2.34
CA TRP A 361 -26.36 -4.89 3.49
C TRP A 361 -25.57 -3.67 3.05
N PHE A 362 -24.58 -3.80 2.16
CA PHE A 362 -23.87 -2.63 1.62
C PHE A 362 -24.83 -1.66 0.91
N GLN A 363 -25.76 -2.16 0.10
CA GLN A 363 -26.76 -1.35 -0.57
C GLN A 363 -27.68 -0.61 0.42
N SER A 364 -27.85 -1.14 1.62
CA SER A 364 -28.67 -0.52 2.68
C SER A 364 -27.97 0.60 3.45
N ILE A 365 -26.63 0.59 3.51
CA ILE A 365 -25.85 1.53 4.34
C ILE A 365 -25.33 2.75 3.59
N THR A 366 -25.34 2.75 2.25
CA THR A 366 -24.86 3.85 1.40
C THR A 366 -25.67 3.96 0.11
N LYS A 367 -25.70 5.17 -0.46
CA LYS A 367 -26.23 5.45 -1.80
C LYS A 367 -25.12 5.55 -2.86
N MET A 368 -23.87 5.45 -2.46
CA MET A 368 -22.76 5.46 -3.40
C MET A 368 -22.85 4.24 -4.35
N PRO A 369 -22.48 4.39 -5.63
CA PRO A 369 -22.28 3.24 -6.50
C PRO A 369 -21.32 2.23 -5.86
N LEU A 370 -21.71 0.95 -5.88
CA LEU A 370 -20.91 -0.15 -5.32
C LEU A 370 -20.18 -0.88 -6.43
N ILE A 371 -18.90 -1.10 -6.26
CA ILE A 371 -18.03 -1.80 -7.19
C ILE A 371 -17.26 -2.89 -6.42
N LEU A 372 -17.21 -4.12 -6.94
CA LEU A 372 -16.36 -5.16 -6.38
C LEU A 372 -14.95 -5.05 -6.96
N LYS A 373 -13.94 -4.96 -6.09
CA LYS A 373 -12.53 -4.95 -6.48
C LYS A 373 -11.89 -6.30 -6.18
N GLY A 374 -11.32 -6.93 -7.22
CA GLY A 374 -10.67 -8.23 -7.06
C GLY A 374 -11.42 -9.37 -7.75
N VAL A 375 -12.29 -9.06 -8.69
CA VAL A 375 -12.99 -10.06 -9.51
C VAL A 375 -12.03 -10.66 -10.54
N GLN A 376 -12.00 -12.01 -10.65
CA GLN A 376 -11.01 -12.73 -11.44
C GLN A 376 -11.64 -13.77 -12.41
N CYS A 377 -12.97 -13.79 -12.52
CA CYS A 377 -13.70 -14.65 -13.45
C CYS A 377 -14.98 -13.96 -13.93
N TRP A 378 -15.51 -14.43 -15.07
CA TRP A 378 -16.72 -13.86 -15.63
C TRP A 378 -17.99 -14.20 -14.83
N GLU A 379 -18.00 -15.33 -14.12
CA GLU A 379 -19.11 -15.77 -13.29
C GLU A 379 -19.41 -14.74 -12.19
N ASP A 380 -18.38 -14.31 -11.47
CA ASP A 380 -18.51 -13.30 -10.43
C ASP A 380 -18.87 -11.92 -11.00
N ALA A 381 -18.32 -11.57 -12.18
CA ALA A 381 -18.70 -10.33 -12.87
C ALA A 381 -20.17 -10.34 -13.29
N LEU A 382 -20.70 -11.49 -13.76
CA LEU A 382 -22.10 -11.66 -14.10
C LEU A 382 -22.98 -11.56 -12.84
N GLN A 383 -22.60 -12.21 -11.76
CA GLN A 383 -23.31 -12.15 -10.48
C GLN A 383 -23.34 -10.72 -9.92
N ALA A 384 -22.24 -9.97 -10.05
CA ALA A 384 -22.18 -8.56 -9.67
C ALA A 384 -23.17 -7.70 -10.50
N TYR A 385 -23.25 -7.94 -11.81
CA TYR A 385 -24.22 -7.28 -12.67
C TYR A 385 -25.67 -7.62 -12.26
N ASP A 386 -25.98 -8.90 -12.08
CA ASP A 386 -27.32 -9.38 -11.69
C ASP A 386 -27.71 -8.89 -10.28
N ALA A 387 -26.76 -8.64 -9.39
CA ALA A 387 -26.96 -8.02 -8.07
C ALA A 387 -27.16 -6.49 -8.12
N GLY A 388 -27.12 -5.88 -9.31
CA GLY A 388 -27.36 -4.45 -9.50
C GLY A 388 -26.19 -3.55 -9.06
N LEU A 389 -24.96 -4.08 -9.04
CA LEU A 389 -23.77 -3.29 -8.76
C LEU A 389 -23.40 -2.40 -9.96
N ALA A 390 -22.65 -1.33 -9.72
CA ALA A 390 -22.26 -0.37 -10.75
C ALA A 390 -21.06 -0.81 -11.61
N GLY A 391 -20.37 -1.86 -11.21
CA GLY A 391 -19.23 -2.39 -11.95
C GLY A 391 -18.32 -3.29 -11.13
N VAL A 392 -17.23 -3.70 -11.75
CA VAL A 392 -16.18 -4.52 -11.15
C VAL A 392 -14.80 -4.06 -11.55
N VAL A 393 -13.81 -4.22 -10.65
CA VAL A 393 -12.39 -4.14 -10.99
C VAL A 393 -11.85 -5.56 -11.17
N LEU A 394 -11.45 -5.86 -12.40
CA LEU A 394 -10.82 -7.11 -12.77
C LEU A 394 -9.36 -7.06 -12.32
N SER A 395 -9.08 -7.66 -11.19
CA SER A 395 -7.86 -7.47 -10.43
C SER A 395 -7.46 -8.75 -9.70
N ASN A 396 -6.18 -9.04 -9.67
CA ASN A 396 -5.54 -10.02 -8.79
C ASN A 396 -4.68 -9.32 -7.72
N HIS A 397 -5.06 -8.07 -7.35
CA HIS A 397 -4.36 -7.26 -6.36
C HIS A 397 -2.90 -6.95 -6.75
N GLY A 398 -2.63 -6.83 -8.03
CA GLY A 398 -1.26 -6.61 -8.54
C GLY A 398 -0.31 -7.77 -8.25
N GLY A 399 -0.81 -9.01 -8.25
CA GLY A 399 -0.05 -10.22 -7.98
C GLY A 399 0.29 -10.43 -6.49
N ARG A 400 -0.42 -9.76 -5.58
CA ARG A 400 -0.10 -9.77 -4.13
C ARG A 400 -0.90 -10.79 -3.33
N GLN A 401 -1.84 -11.51 -3.95
CA GLN A 401 -2.76 -12.45 -3.30
C GLN A 401 -2.48 -13.89 -3.76
N LEU A 402 -3.29 -14.48 -4.59
CA LEU A 402 -3.05 -15.82 -5.13
C LEU A 402 -2.07 -15.73 -6.30
N ASP A 403 -0.92 -16.39 -6.22
CA ASP A 403 -0.03 -16.51 -7.37
C ASP A 403 -0.63 -17.45 -8.43
N PHE A 404 -0.15 -17.41 -9.65
CA PHE A 404 -0.73 -18.09 -10.83
C PHE A 404 -2.17 -17.67 -11.15
N SER A 405 -2.65 -16.54 -10.63
CA SER A 405 -3.89 -15.91 -11.09
C SER A 405 -3.68 -15.25 -12.44
N ARG A 406 -4.71 -15.28 -13.29
CA ARG A 406 -4.69 -14.62 -14.60
C ARG A 406 -4.58 -13.09 -14.45
N SER A 407 -3.99 -12.44 -15.44
CA SER A 407 -3.94 -10.97 -15.48
C SER A 407 -5.34 -10.37 -15.65
N GLY A 408 -5.55 -9.17 -15.07
CA GLY A 408 -6.83 -8.47 -15.21
C GLY A 408 -7.23 -8.19 -16.66
N ILE A 409 -6.25 -7.95 -17.55
CA ILE A 409 -6.49 -7.70 -18.98
C ILE A 409 -6.97 -8.96 -19.71
N GLU A 410 -6.51 -10.15 -19.32
CA GLU A 410 -7.02 -11.41 -19.87
C GLU A 410 -8.45 -11.68 -19.40
N VAL A 411 -8.71 -11.48 -18.11
CA VAL A 411 -10.05 -11.62 -17.52
C VAL A 411 -11.02 -10.64 -18.16
N LEU A 412 -10.58 -9.41 -18.51
CA LEU A 412 -11.42 -8.43 -19.22
C LEU A 412 -11.94 -8.98 -20.54
N ALA A 413 -11.09 -9.54 -21.38
CA ALA A 413 -11.49 -10.10 -22.67
C ALA A 413 -12.53 -11.23 -22.51
N GLU A 414 -12.40 -12.03 -21.46
CA GLU A 414 -13.36 -13.08 -21.12
C GLU A 414 -14.70 -12.49 -20.65
N VAL A 415 -14.67 -11.55 -19.69
CA VAL A 415 -15.87 -10.93 -19.11
C VAL A 415 -16.68 -10.21 -20.18
N VAL A 416 -16.03 -9.42 -21.05
CA VAL A 416 -16.72 -8.71 -22.15
C VAL A 416 -17.44 -9.69 -23.07
N ARG A 417 -16.78 -10.79 -23.46
CA ARG A 417 -17.38 -11.84 -24.30
C ARG A 417 -18.58 -12.50 -23.63
N GLU A 418 -18.42 -12.95 -22.36
CA GLU A 418 -19.44 -13.74 -21.68
C GLU A 418 -20.65 -12.90 -21.27
N LEU A 419 -20.45 -11.67 -20.78
CA LEU A 419 -21.56 -10.77 -20.46
C LEU A 419 -22.28 -10.29 -21.72
N GLY A 420 -21.53 -10.07 -22.80
CA GLY A 420 -22.12 -9.82 -24.12
C GLY A 420 -23.02 -10.96 -24.58
N ALA A 421 -22.55 -12.20 -24.54
CA ALA A 421 -23.29 -13.37 -24.93
C ALA A 421 -24.50 -13.68 -24.04
N ARG A 422 -24.41 -13.48 -22.73
CA ARG A 422 -25.41 -13.88 -21.73
C ARG A 422 -26.45 -12.80 -21.40
N ARG A 423 -26.09 -11.52 -21.52
CA ARG A 423 -26.93 -10.37 -21.14
C ARG A 423 -27.06 -9.32 -22.24
N GLY A 424 -26.46 -9.54 -23.41
CA GLY A 424 -26.50 -8.58 -24.51
C GLY A 424 -25.75 -7.27 -24.20
N LEU A 425 -24.81 -7.28 -23.27
CA LEU A 425 -24.08 -6.07 -22.87
C LEU A 425 -23.00 -5.73 -23.89
N ALA A 426 -22.95 -4.46 -24.27
CA ALA A 426 -21.82 -3.89 -25.02
C ALA A 426 -20.93 -3.10 -24.05
N PHE A 427 -19.61 -3.11 -24.27
CA PHE A 427 -18.65 -2.39 -23.46
C PHE A 427 -17.79 -1.45 -24.31
N PRO A 428 -17.38 -0.28 -23.75
CA PRO A 428 -17.70 0.19 -22.39
C PRO A 428 -19.20 0.41 -22.18
N ASN A 429 -19.67 0.25 -20.93
CA ASN A 429 -21.08 0.32 -20.56
C ASN A 429 -21.29 1.31 -19.41
N ASP A 430 -22.23 2.24 -19.53
CA ASP A 430 -22.45 3.28 -18.52
C ASP A 430 -23.13 2.78 -17.24
N LYS A 431 -23.90 1.68 -17.32
CA LYS A 431 -24.65 1.13 -16.20
C LYS A 431 -23.85 0.12 -15.39
N PHE A 432 -22.94 -0.61 -16.05
CA PHE A 432 -22.05 -1.58 -15.43
C PHE A 432 -20.66 -1.44 -16.03
N GLN A 433 -19.76 -0.81 -15.27
CA GLN A 433 -18.44 -0.44 -15.75
C GLN A 433 -17.41 -1.50 -15.42
N LEU A 434 -16.53 -1.78 -16.38
CA LEU A 434 -15.41 -2.68 -16.21
C LEU A 434 -14.14 -1.88 -16.01
N PHE A 435 -13.44 -2.16 -14.92
CA PHE A 435 -12.14 -1.59 -14.60
C PHE A 435 -11.10 -2.70 -14.59
N VAL A 436 -9.85 -2.34 -14.87
CA VAL A 436 -8.71 -3.26 -14.82
C VAL A 436 -7.60 -2.60 -14.01
N ASP A 437 -6.87 -3.35 -13.22
CA ASP A 437 -5.60 -2.91 -12.65
C ASP A 437 -4.52 -4.00 -12.76
N GLY A 438 -3.27 -3.61 -12.45
CA GLY A 438 -2.11 -4.50 -12.51
C GLY A 438 -1.34 -4.45 -13.83
N GLY A 439 -0.01 -4.33 -13.71
CA GLY A 439 0.93 -4.45 -14.84
C GLY A 439 1.13 -3.21 -15.71
N VAL A 440 0.29 -2.20 -15.60
CA VAL A 440 0.33 -0.99 -16.43
C VAL A 440 1.61 -0.18 -16.21
N ARG A 441 2.28 0.17 -17.30
CA ARG A 441 3.50 1.00 -17.32
C ARG A 441 3.51 2.08 -18.40
N ARG A 442 2.57 2.02 -19.35
CA ARG A 442 2.47 2.93 -20.50
C ARG A 442 1.02 3.35 -20.73
N ALA A 443 0.80 4.52 -21.33
CA ALA A 443 -0.53 4.88 -21.84
C ALA A 443 -1.03 3.87 -22.89
N ASN A 444 -0.11 3.26 -23.63
CA ASN A 444 -0.41 2.18 -24.57
C ASN A 444 -1.12 1.00 -23.91
N ASP A 445 -0.72 0.60 -22.70
CA ASP A 445 -1.39 -0.47 -21.95
C ASP A 445 -2.82 -0.08 -21.60
N VAL A 446 -3.05 1.18 -21.19
CA VAL A 446 -4.37 1.71 -20.90
C VAL A 446 -5.26 1.70 -22.14
N LEU A 447 -4.75 2.16 -23.30
CA LEU A 447 -5.50 2.18 -24.57
C LEU A 447 -5.86 0.75 -25.04
N LYS A 448 -4.99 -0.24 -24.82
CA LYS A 448 -5.29 -1.66 -25.09
C LYS A 448 -6.43 -2.18 -24.22
N ALA A 449 -6.47 -1.81 -22.95
CA ALA A 449 -7.58 -2.16 -22.06
C ALA A 449 -8.89 -1.50 -22.51
N VAL A 450 -8.86 -0.22 -22.90
CA VAL A 450 -10.01 0.48 -23.47
C VAL A 450 -10.48 -0.20 -24.76
N ALA A 451 -9.57 -0.59 -25.64
CA ALA A 451 -9.91 -1.32 -26.88
C ALA A 451 -10.64 -2.64 -26.59
N LEU A 452 -10.30 -3.32 -25.50
CA LEU A 452 -10.94 -4.55 -25.05
C LEU A 452 -12.20 -4.34 -24.20
N GLY A 453 -12.64 -3.09 -23.97
CA GLY A 453 -13.90 -2.75 -23.33
C GLY A 453 -13.82 -2.22 -21.90
N ALA A 454 -12.63 -1.95 -21.37
CA ALA A 454 -12.49 -1.29 -20.06
C ALA A 454 -12.97 0.17 -20.14
N THR A 455 -13.66 0.62 -19.09
CA THR A 455 -14.02 2.04 -18.91
C THR A 455 -12.80 2.86 -18.48
N ALA A 456 -12.01 2.32 -17.56
CA ALA A 456 -10.78 2.95 -17.08
C ALA A 456 -9.85 1.92 -16.42
N VAL A 457 -8.61 2.33 -16.20
CA VAL A 457 -7.54 1.47 -15.68
C VAL A 457 -6.96 2.06 -14.40
N GLY A 458 -6.82 1.22 -13.37
CA GLY A 458 -6.18 1.58 -12.11
C GLY A 458 -4.66 1.45 -12.18
N VAL A 459 -3.94 2.51 -11.80
CA VAL A 459 -2.47 2.52 -11.72
C VAL A 459 -2.04 2.68 -10.27
N GLY A 460 -1.20 1.77 -9.78
CA GLY A 460 -0.77 1.72 -8.38
C GLY A 460 0.74 1.93 -8.21
N ARG A 461 1.52 0.86 -8.23
CA ARG A 461 2.98 0.88 -7.98
C ARG A 461 3.75 1.97 -8.72
N PRO A 462 3.51 2.27 -10.02
CA PRO A 462 4.23 3.34 -10.69
C PRO A 462 4.16 4.69 -9.99
N PHE A 463 2.99 5.05 -9.44
CA PHE A 463 2.84 6.29 -8.69
C PHE A 463 3.45 6.21 -7.29
N LEU A 464 3.47 5.02 -6.64
CA LEU A 464 4.24 4.82 -5.41
C LEU A 464 5.72 5.08 -5.64
N TYR A 465 6.29 4.53 -6.71
CA TYR A 465 7.69 4.73 -7.07
C TYR A 465 7.99 6.19 -7.40
N ALA A 466 7.09 6.85 -8.12
CA ALA A 466 7.24 8.24 -8.50
C ALA A 466 7.31 9.17 -7.28
N PHE A 467 6.34 9.07 -6.35
CA PHE A 467 6.39 9.95 -5.17
C PHE A 467 7.48 9.53 -4.17
N SER A 468 7.79 8.25 -4.05
CA SER A 468 8.88 7.82 -3.17
C SER A 468 10.23 8.35 -3.62
N SER A 469 10.39 8.59 -4.91
CA SER A 469 11.63 9.11 -5.49
C SER A 469 11.68 10.64 -5.52
N TYR A 470 10.56 11.31 -5.83
CA TYR A 470 10.53 12.75 -6.11
C TYR A 470 9.33 13.49 -5.51
N GLY A 471 8.60 12.89 -4.57
CA GLY A 471 7.43 13.54 -3.97
C GLY A 471 6.32 13.83 -4.98
N PHE A 472 5.61 14.92 -4.76
CA PHE A 472 4.55 15.40 -5.65
C PHE A 472 5.04 15.57 -7.10
N GLU A 473 6.21 16.16 -7.30
CA GLU A 473 6.80 16.43 -8.61
C GLU A 473 7.02 15.15 -9.41
N GLY A 474 7.33 14.03 -8.72
CA GLY A 474 7.46 12.73 -9.35
C GLY A 474 6.14 12.23 -9.93
N VAL A 475 5.04 12.32 -9.20
CA VAL A 475 3.71 11.91 -9.69
C VAL A 475 3.22 12.83 -10.80
N ASP A 476 3.44 14.14 -10.65
CA ASP A 476 3.13 15.14 -11.65
C ASP A 476 3.83 14.83 -12.97
N HIS A 477 5.14 14.56 -12.92
CA HIS A 477 5.92 14.20 -14.10
C HIS A 477 5.49 12.86 -14.71
N ALA A 478 5.19 11.86 -13.90
CA ALA A 478 4.67 10.58 -14.38
C ALA A 478 3.35 10.74 -15.15
N LEU A 479 2.46 11.62 -14.69
CA LEU A 479 1.19 11.91 -15.38
C LEU A 479 1.41 12.75 -16.65
N ASN A 480 2.40 13.65 -16.69
CA ASN A 480 2.79 14.33 -17.92
C ASN A 480 3.31 13.36 -18.98
N ILE A 481 4.19 12.43 -18.61
CA ILE A 481 4.68 11.36 -19.50
C ILE A 481 3.50 10.58 -20.09
N LEU A 482 2.55 10.17 -19.26
CA LEU A 482 1.36 9.44 -19.74
C LEU A 482 0.50 10.32 -20.67
N THR A 483 0.39 11.62 -20.41
CA THR A 483 -0.33 12.56 -21.28
C THR A 483 0.28 12.59 -22.68
N ASP A 484 1.60 12.74 -22.76
CA ASP A 484 2.33 12.76 -24.05
C ASP A 484 2.19 11.41 -24.77
N GLU A 485 2.28 10.31 -24.02
CA GLU A 485 2.08 8.97 -24.59
C GLU A 485 0.63 8.75 -25.09
N PHE A 486 -0.39 9.27 -24.41
CA PHE A 486 -1.78 9.21 -24.90
C PHE A 486 -1.93 9.94 -26.22
N GLU A 487 -1.47 11.19 -26.30
CA GLU A 487 -1.56 11.99 -27.52
C GLU A 487 -0.86 11.28 -28.69
N MET A 488 0.39 10.89 -28.50
CA MET A 488 1.18 10.22 -29.52
C MET A 488 0.53 8.91 -29.98
N ASN A 489 0.15 8.04 -29.04
CA ASN A 489 -0.40 6.72 -29.38
C ASN A 489 -1.75 6.84 -30.09
N MET A 490 -2.64 7.73 -29.65
CA MET A 490 -3.94 7.92 -30.31
C MET A 490 -3.76 8.41 -31.75
N ARG A 491 -2.83 9.32 -32.01
CA ARG A 491 -2.48 9.72 -33.38
C ARG A 491 -1.95 8.56 -34.21
N LEU A 492 -1.03 7.75 -33.65
CA LEU A 492 -0.41 6.63 -34.35
C LEU A 492 -1.40 5.49 -34.65
N ILE A 493 -2.36 5.22 -33.75
CA ILE A 493 -3.39 4.21 -34.02
C ILE A 493 -4.53 4.73 -34.90
N GLY A 494 -4.58 6.04 -35.17
CA GLY A 494 -5.59 6.67 -36.01
C GLY A 494 -6.94 6.83 -35.34
N ALA A 495 -6.99 7.09 -34.01
CA ALA A 495 -8.20 7.33 -33.24
C ALA A 495 -8.23 8.78 -32.72
N ARG A 496 -9.36 9.49 -32.91
CA ARG A 496 -9.55 10.87 -32.44
C ARG A 496 -10.13 10.95 -31.03
N SER A 497 -10.83 9.90 -30.61
CA SER A 497 -11.42 9.81 -29.28
C SER A 497 -11.41 8.36 -28.79
N LEU A 498 -11.63 8.14 -27.47
CA LEU A 498 -11.72 6.80 -26.92
C LEU A 498 -12.88 5.99 -27.53
N SER A 499 -13.97 6.64 -27.93
CA SER A 499 -15.10 5.98 -28.58
C SER A 499 -14.79 5.41 -29.97
N GLU A 500 -13.71 5.86 -30.59
CA GLU A 500 -13.23 5.29 -31.87
C GLU A 500 -12.29 4.09 -31.66
N ILE A 501 -11.79 3.87 -30.45
CA ILE A 501 -10.95 2.72 -30.11
C ILE A 501 -11.85 1.50 -29.88
N ARG A 502 -11.68 0.48 -30.74
CA ARG A 502 -12.55 -0.70 -30.77
C ARG A 502 -11.74 -1.99 -30.72
N PRO A 503 -12.34 -3.12 -30.33
CA PRO A 503 -11.67 -4.42 -30.27
C PRO A 503 -10.99 -4.82 -31.59
N GLU A 504 -11.54 -4.42 -32.75
CA GLU A 504 -10.98 -4.73 -34.07
C GLU A 504 -9.63 -4.01 -34.34
N MET A 505 -9.30 -2.99 -33.53
CA MET A 505 -8.03 -2.27 -33.63
C MET A 505 -6.88 -2.97 -32.89
N VAL A 506 -7.16 -4.07 -32.22
CA VAL A 506 -6.15 -4.90 -31.56
C VAL A 506 -6.22 -6.35 -32.00
N ASP A 507 -5.07 -7.01 -31.97
CA ASP A 507 -4.98 -8.48 -32.03
C ASP A 507 -4.60 -8.98 -30.63
N ALA A 508 -5.53 -9.61 -29.97
CA ALA A 508 -5.37 -10.22 -28.65
C ALA A 508 -5.42 -11.76 -28.71
N SER A 509 -5.24 -12.36 -29.89
CA SER A 509 -5.32 -13.81 -30.09
C SER A 509 -4.34 -14.59 -29.21
N SER A 510 -3.15 -14.01 -28.96
CA SER A 510 -2.11 -14.60 -28.12
C SER A 510 -2.26 -14.33 -26.61
N LEU A 511 -3.32 -13.63 -26.19
CA LEU A 511 -3.45 -13.16 -24.80
C LEU A 511 -3.44 -14.32 -23.78
N ARG A 512 -3.96 -15.49 -24.14
CA ARG A 512 -4.00 -16.70 -23.31
C ARG A 512 -2.72 -17.55 -23.34
N ALA A 513 -1.72 -17.13 -24.07
CA ALA A 513 -0.44 -17.85 -24.13
C ALA A 513 0.42 -17.48 -22.89
N HIS A 514 0.20 -18.18 -21.78
CA HIS A 514 0.89 -17.93 -20.51
C HIS A 514 2.36 -18.41 -20.56
N ILE A 515 3.16 -17.79 -21.41
CA ILE A 515 4.61 -17.94 -21.40
C ILE A 515 5.20 -16.73 -20.73
N VAL A 516 5.50 -16.84 -19.45
CA VAL A 516 6.16 -15.77 -18.69
C VAL A 516 7.64 -16.08 -18.66
N PRO A 517 8.47 -15.42 -19.48
CA PRO A 517 9.90 -15.54 -19.33
C PRO A 517 10.29 -14.95 -17.97
N VAL A 518 11.07 -15.71 -17.21
CA VAL A 518 11.54 -15.32 -15.89
C VAL A 518 13.05 -15.14 -15.95
N PRO A 519 13.55 -13.95 -16.37
CA PRO A 519 14.97 -13.68 -16.40
C PRO A 519 15.55 -13.82 -14.98
N GLY A 520 16.55 -14.70 -14.83
CA GLY A 520 17.16 -14.98 -13.54
C GLY A 520 16.43 -16.01 -12.67
N ASP A 521 15.36 -16.62 -13.16
CA ASP A 521 14.80 -17.82 -12.55
C ASP A 521 15.74 -19.00 -12.85
N ARG A 522 16.47 -19.43 -11.83
CA ARG A 522 17.41 -20.53 -11.96
C ARG A 522 16.72 -21.87 -12.27
N LEU A 523 15.44 -22.02 -11.94
CA LEU A 523 14.65 -23.19 -12.29
C LEU A 523 14.34 -23.25 -13.78
N PHE A 524 14.39 -22.10 -14.49
CA PHE A 524 14.25 -22.07 -15.95
C PHE A 524 15.50 -22.59 -16.66
N ASP A 525 16.68 -22.27 -16.11
CA ASP A 525 17.99 -22.67 -16.69
C ASP A 525 18.45 -24.04 -16.22
N SER A 526 18.01 -24.47 -15.04
CA SER A 526 18.34 -25.76 -14.44
C SER A 526 17.09 -26.46 -13.92
N ASN A 527 16.88 -27.71 -14.31
CA ASN A 527 15.70 -28.48 -13.90
C ASN A 527 15.54 -28.64 -12.39
N TYR A 528 16.57 -28.42 -11.62
CA TYR A 528 16.55 -28.44 -10.16
C TYR A 528 17.88 -27.93 -9.61
N GLU A 529 17.88 -26.76 -9.00
CA GLU A 529 18.94 -26.37 -8.07
C GLU A 529 18.42 -26.51 -6.64
N SER A 530 19.12 -27.27 -5.83
CA SER A 530 18.90 -27.25 -4.38
C SER A 530 19.03 -25.81 -3.87
N MET A 531 18.31 -25.45 -2.81
CA MET A 531 18.48 -24.17 -2.15
C MET A 531 19.95 -23.77 -2.11
N PRO A 532 20.32 -22.53 -2.52
CA PRO A 532 21.68 -22.06 -2.31
C PRO A 532 21.97 -22.29 -0.83
N HIS A 533 23.02 -23.03 -0.55
CA HIS A 533 23.38 -23.46 0.80
C HIS A 533 23.17 -22.30 1.76
N ALA A 534 22.31 -22.51 2.75
CA ALA A 534 22.28 -21.66 3.92
C ALA A 534 23.73 -21.39 4.27
N ARG A 535 24.14 -20.12 4.31
CA ARG A 535 25.53 -19.72 4.56
C ARG A 535 26.13 -20.69 5.54
N LEU A 536 27.04 -21.56 5.11
CA LEU A 536 27.77 -22.42 6.01
C LEU A 536 28.43 -21.45 6.98
N ARG A 537 28.03 -21.48 8.24
CA ARG A 537 28.76 -20.77 9.29
C ARG A 537 30.19 -21.22 9.11
N GLU A 538 31.11 -20.28 8.86
CA GLU A 538 32.52 -20.56 8.91
C GLU A 538 32.77 -21.30 10.22
N MET A 539 32.93 -22.61 10.14
CA MET A 539 33.45 -23.37 11.26
C MET A 539 34.87 -22.83 11.47
N LYS A 540 35.02 -21.91 12.45
CA LYS A 540 36.33 -21.57 12.94
C LYS A 540 36.98 -22.88 13.33
N SER A 541 37.91 -23.36 12.51
CA SER A 541 38.76 -24.48 12.87
C SER A 541 39.53 -24.02 14.11
N LYS A 542 39.21 -24.57 15.24
CA LYS A 542 40.13 -24.60 16.37
C LYS A 542 41.18 -25.66 16.03
N ILE A 543 42.31 -25.23 15.51
CA ILE A 543 43.58 -25.92 15.61
C ILE A 543 44.46 -25.08 16.49
#